data_cf2c0b7d6dbcdfb4df0301e3d5be959c
#
_entry.id   cf2c0b7d6dbcdfb4df0301e3d5be959c
#
_cell.length_a   1.000
_cell.length_b   1.000
_cell.length_c   1.000
_cell.angle_alpha   90.00
_cell.angle_beta   90.00
_cell.angle_gamma   90.00
#
_symmetry.space_group_name_H-M   'P 1'
#
loop_
_entity.id
_entity.type
_entity.pdbx_description
1 polymer ?
#
loop_
_entity_poly.entity_id
_entity_poly.type
_entity_poly.pdbx_seq_one_letter_code
_entity_poly.pdbx_strand_id
1 'polypeptide(L)'
;MNRNEYNFGEFLQNKRQDKGITLRRMAEMLSVSAPFLSDVEKGRRNSLDMDRLVMLKEFLSLSEEDYQTMLNLAGRQRKTVAPDLPEYIMDRDYVSAALRTARDLDAGEAEWQRFVEELKKRKR
;
A
#
# COMPACT_ATOMS: atom_id res chain seq x y z
N MET A 1 -11.28 11.66 11.14
CA MET A 1 -10.11 10.89 11.60
C MET A 1 -8.90 11.20 10.73
N ASN A 2 -7.79 11.40 11.35
CA ASN A 2 -6.55 11.69 10.64
C ASN A 2 -6.10 10.43 9.89
N ARG A 3 -5.70 10.60 8.63
CA ARG A 3 -5.22 9.50 7.81
C ARG A 3 -4.05 8.75 8.46
N ASN A 4 -3.23 9.44 9.25
CA ASN A 4 -2.06 8.85 9.92
C ASN A 4 -2.43 7.89 11.05
N GLU A 5 -3.67 7.91 11.49
CA GLU A 5 -4.14 7.05 12.56
C GLU A 5 -4.57 5.67 12.06
N TYR A 6 -4.75 5.53 10.75
CA TYR A 6 -5.08 4.23 10.18
C TYR A 6 -3.84 3.37 10.08
N ASN A 7 -4.00 2.10 10.39
CA ASN A 7 -3.00 1.10 10.05
C ASN A 7 -3.57 0.17 8.98
N PHE A 8 -2.73 -0.73 8.51
CA PHE A 8 -3.12 -1.64 7.45
C PHE A 8 -4.35 -2.47 7.84
N GLY A 9 -4.33 -3.05 9.05
CA GLY A 9 -5.42 -3.90 9.50
C GLY A 9 -6.75 -3.18 9.58
N GLU A 10 -6.73 -1.96 10.10
CA GLU A 10 -7.93 -1.14 10.18
C GLU A 10 -8.46 -0.77 8.81
N PHE A 11 -7.57 -0.41 7.89
CA PHE A 11 -7.95 -0.13 6.51
C PHE A 11 -8.64 -1.33 5.89
N LEU A 12 -8.03 -2.50 6.02
CA LEU A 12 -8.57 -3.73 5.46
C LEU A 12 -9.94 -4.05 6.03
N GLN A 13 -10.07 -3.97 7.35
CA GLN A 13 -11.33 -4.25 8.03
C GLN A 13 -12.42 -3.29 7.55
N ASN A 14 -12.12 -2.01 7.47
CA ASN A 14 -13.08 -1.02 7.02
C ASN A 14 -13.56 -1.28 5.60
N LYS A 15 -12.63 -1.58 4.69
CA LYS A 15 -13.00 -1.86 3.31
C LYS A 15 -13.84 -3.12 3.19
N ARG A 16 -13.50 -4.13 3.96
CA ARG A 16 -14.27 -5.37 3.99
C ARG A 16 -15.69 -5.13 4.48
N GLN A 17 -15.83 -4.40 5.58
CA GLN A 17 -17.13 -4.11 6.17
C GLN A 17 -17.98 -3.23 5.27
N ASP A 18 -17.37 -2.25 4.63
CA ASP A 18 -18.06 -1.37 3.68
C ASP A 18 -18.70 -2.17 2.55
N LYS A 19 -18.10 -3.28 2.16
CA LYS A 19 -18.63 -4.15 1.10
C LYS A 19 -19.56 -5.22 1.64
N GLY A 20 -19.78 -5.27 2.96
CA GLY A 20 -20.62 -6.29 3.56
C GLY A 20 -20.05 -7.70 3.46
N ILE A 21 -18.73 -7.82 3.40
CA ILE A 21 -18.06 -9.11 3.23
C ILE A 21 -17.65 -9.65 4.60
N THR A 22 -17.98 -10.91 4.86
CA THR A 22 -17.59 -11.52 6.13
C THR A 22 -16.10 -11.84 6.17
N LEU A 23 -15.55 -11.91 7.37
CA LEU A 23 -14.15 -12.28 7.56
C LEU A 23 -13.87 -13.64 6.91
N ARG A 24 -14.77 -14.61 7.12
CA ARG A 24 -14.62 -15.95 6.56
C ARG A 24 -14.56 -15.93 5.04
N ARG A 25 -15.44 -15.15 4.42
CA ARG A 25 -15.47 -15.06 2.95
C ARG A 25 -14.17 -14.48 2.42
N MET A 26 -13.68 -13.41 3.04
CA MET A 26 -12.44 -12.80 2.60
C MET A 26 -11.27 -13.76 2.80
N ALA A 27 -11.23 -14.49 3.92
CA ALA A 27 -10.18 -15.47 4.17
C ALA A 27 -10.17 -16.55 3.09
N GLU A 28 -11.35 -17.02 2.68
CA GLU A 28 -11.47 -17.99 1.60
C GLU A 28 -10.90 -17.44 0.31
N MET A 29 -11.26 -16.19 -0.03
CA MET A 29 -10.76 -15.53 -1.25
C MET A 29 -9.24 -15.43 -1.26
N LEU A 30 -8.64 -15.19 -0.09
CA LEU A 30 -7.20 -15.02 0.02
C LEU A 30 -6.45 -16.32 0.28
N SER A 31 -7.16 -17.42 0.40
CA SER A 31 -6.57 -18.74 0.72
C SER A 31 -5.78 -18.71 2.02
N VAL A 32 -6.36 -18.07 3.03
CA VAL A 32 -5.80 -18.03 4.38
C VAL A 32 -6.89 -18.46 5.35
N SER A 33 -6.50 -18.78 6.59
CA SER A 33 -7.48 -19.13 7.62
C SER A 33 -8.15 -17.88 8.16
N ALA A 34 -9.37 -18.02 8.66
CA ALA A 34 -10.07 -16.89 9.28
C ALA A 34 -9.32 -16.36 10.51
N PRO A 35 -8.78 -17.21 11.41
CA PRO A 35 -7.97 -16.69 12.51
C PRO A 35 -6.73 -15.92 12.06
N PHE A 36 -6.07 -16.38 10.99
CA PHE A 36 -4.93 -15.65 10.43
C PHE A 36 -5.37 -14.25 9.97
N LEU A 37 -6.44 -14.18 9.20
CA LEU A 37 -6.93 -12.90 8.71
C LEU A 37 -7.38 -11.98 9.84
N SER A 38 -8.02 -12.55 10.86
CA SER A 38 -8.40 -11.80 12.05
C SER A 38 -7.17 -11.16 12.70
N ASP A 39 -6.09 -11.91 12.83
CA ASP A 39 -4.86 -11.37 13.42
C ASP A 39 -4.24 -10.27 12.55
N VAL A 40 -4.33 -10.39 11.23
CA VAL A 40 -3.88 -9.34 10.32
C VAL A 40 -4.69 -8.07 10.55
N GLU A 41 -6.03 -8.18 10.62
CA GLU A 41 -6.90 -7.02 10.81
C GLU A 41 -6.67 -6.35 12.16
N LYS A 42 -6.30 -7.13 13.18
CA LYS A 42 -6.06 -6.59 14.52
C LYS A 42 -4.64 -6.11 14.73
N GLY A 43 -3.81 -6.21 13.69
CA GLY A 43 -2.43 -5.73 13.77
C GLY A 43 -1.48 -6.67 14.50
N ARG A 44 -1.88 -7.91 14.75
CA ARG A 44 -1.03 -8.89 15.42
C ARG A 44 -0.07 -9.59 14.48
N ARG A 45 -0.31 -9.48 13.19
CA ARG A 45 0.54 -10.02 12.13
C ARG A 45 0.84 -8.97 11.11
N ASN A 46 1.95 -9.14 10.41
CA ASN A 46 2.31 -8.24 9.31
C ASN A 46 1.28 -8.28 8.20
N SER A 47 1.32 -7.26 7.36
CA SER A 47 0.46 -7.18 6.19
C SER A 47 0.68 -8.40 5.28
N LEU A 48 -0.28 -8.58 4.40
CA LEU A 48 -0.28 -9.68 3.44
C LEU A 48 0.82 -9.49 2.38
N ASP A 49 1.20 -10.58 1.73
CA ASP A 49 2.17 -10.52 0.64
C ASP A 49 1.59 -9.81 -0.58
N MET A 50 2.46 -9.50 -1.54
CA MET A 50 2.06 -8.72 -2.70
C MET A 50 0.98 -9.40 -3.53
N ASP A 51 1.06 -10.71 -3.69
CA ASP A 51 0.05 -11.44 -4.46
C ASP A 51 -1.34 -11.26 -3.86
N ARG A 52 -1.44 -11.37 -2.55
CA ARG A 52 -2.72 -11.20 -1.86
C ARG A 52 -3.20 -9.76 -1.88
N LEU A 53 -2.28 -8.79 -1.82
CA LEU A 53 -2.66 -7.39 -1.93
C LEU A 53 -3.27 -7.10 -3.32
N VAL A 54 -2.71 -7.70 -4.37
CA VAL A 54 -3.28 -7.57 -5.71
C VAL A 54 -4.69 -8.19 -5.77
N MET A 55 -4.85 -9.36 -5.16
CA MET A 55 -6.17 -10.01 -5.08
C MET A 55 -7.19 -9.12 -4.39
N LEU A 56 -6.78 -8.45 -3.32
CA LEU A 56 -7.67 -7.53 -2.59
C LEU A 56 -8.10 -6.35 -3.43
N LYS A 57 -7.21 -5.82 -4.26
CA LYS A 57 -7.56 -4.72 -5.15
C LYS A 57 -8.77 -5.08 -6.00
N GLU A 58 -8.76 -6.27 -6.58
CA GLU A 58 -9.85 -6.74 -7.43
C GLU A 58 -11.08 -7.14 -6.62
N PHE A 59 -10.87 -7.92 -5.57
CA PHE A 59 -11.96 -8.44 -4.75
C PHE A 59 -12.78 -7.32 -4.09
N LEU A 60 -12.11 -6.29 -3.64
CA LEU A 60 -12.75 -5.15 -2.98
C LEU A 60 -13.06 -4.01 -3.95
N SER A 61 -12.74 -4.17 -5.21
CA SER A 61 -12.93 -3.13 -6.24
C SER A 61 -12.35 -1.79 -5.79
N LEU A 62 -11.12 -1.82 -5.30
CA LEU A 62 -10.46 -0.61 -4.80
C LEU A 62 -10.13 0.33 -5.95
N SER A 63 -10.35 1.62 -5.71
CA SER A 63 -9.85 2.65 -6.62
C SER A 63 -8.33 2.61 -6.64
N GLU A 64 -7.73 3.21 -7.65
CA GLU A 64 -6.27 3.31 -7.70
C GLU A 64 -5.74 4.03 -6.47
N GLU A 65 -6.41 5.10 -6.04
CA GLU A 65 -6.01 5.85 -4.85
C GLU A 65 -6.07 4.98 -3.59
N ASP A 66 -7.16 4.23 -3.42
CA ASP A 66 -7.30 3.36 -2.25
C ASP A 66 -6.28 2.23 -2.27
N TYR A 67 -6.00 1.71 -3.46
CA TYR A 67 -4.99 0.67 -3.60
C TYR A 67 -3.61 1.19 -3.18
N GLN A 68 -3.24 2.38 -3.63
CA GLN A 68 -1.97 3.00 -3.25
C GLN A 68 -1.91 3.24 -1.74
N THR A 69 -3.02 3.69 -1.15
CA THR A 69 -3.10 3.87 0.30
C THR A 69 -2.84 2.56 1.02
N MET A 70 -3.47 1.48 0.55
CA MET A 70 -3.28 0.16 1.14
C MET A 70 -1.82 -0.28 1.08
N LEU A 71 -1.18 -0.09 -0.08
CA LEU A 71 0.22 -0.47 -0.25
C LEU A 71 1.14 0.34 0.67
N ASN A 72 0.88 1.64 0.80
CA ASN A 72 1.67 2.49 1.69
C ASN A 72 1.52 2.05 3.15
N LEU A 73 0.30 1.72 3.56
CA LEU A 73 0.05 1.25 4.92
C LEU A 73 0.73 -0.09 5.18
N ALA A 74 0.71 -0.99 4.19
CA ALA A 74 1.37 -2.28 4.31
C ALA A 74 2.88 -2.11 4.51
N GLY A 75 3.48 -1.18 3.77
CA GLY A 75 4.90 -0.90 3.91
C GLY A 75 5.24 -0.33 5.27
N ARG A 76 4.45 0.63 5.75
CA ARG A 76 4.68 1.25 7.05
C ARG A 76 4.60 0.25 8.19
N GLN A 77 3.68 -0.70 8.09
CA GLN A 77 3.54 -1.74 9.12
C GLN A 77 4.82 -2.57 9.24
N ARG A 78 5.48 -2.81 8.11
CA ARG A 78 6.73 -3.56 8.07
C ARG A 78 7.96 -2.67 8.23
N LYS A 79 7.75 -1.36 8.49
CA LYS A 79 8.81 -0.36 8.64
C LYS A 79 9.69 -0.28 7.40
N THR A 80 9.04 -0.30 6.25
CA THR A 80 9.72 -0.20 4.97
C THR A 80 8.85 0.59 3.99
N VAL A 81 9.25 0.60 2.73
CA VAL A 81 8.46 1.28 1.69
C VAL A 81 7.31 0.39 1.24
N ALA A 82 6.37 0.98 0.49
CA ALA A 82 5.29 0.22 -0.10
C ALA A 82 5.85 -0.95 -0.91
N PRO A 83 5.23 -2.15 -0.80
CA PRO A 83 5.83 -3.37 -1.36
C PRO A 83 5.87 -3.44 -2.88
N ASP A 84 5.18 -2.54 -3.58
CA ASP A 84 5.24 -2.49 -5.04
C ASP A 84 6.44 -1.71 -5.58
N LEU A 85 7.17 -0.98 -4.72
CA LEU A 85 8.23 -0.07 -5.17
C LEU A 85 9.62 -0.70 -5.28
N PRO A 86 10.03 -1.63 -4.39
CA PRO A 86 11.40 -2.16 -4.45
C PRO A 86 11.77 -2.75 -5.81
N GLU A 87 10.87 -3.45 -6.45
CA GLU A 87 11.13 -4.06 -7.75
C GLU A 87 11.44 -3.00 -8.81
N TYR A 88 10.72 -1.90 -8.77
CA TYR A 88 10.98 -0.80 -9.70
C TYR A 88 12.34 -0.17 -9.48
N ILE A 89 12.74 -0.02 -8.22
CA ILE A 89 13.98 0.67 -7.85
C ILE A 89 15.22 -0.20 -8.02
N MET A 90 15.06 -1.50 -7.85
CA MET A 90 16.16 -2.45 -7.64
C MET A 90 17.29 -2.35 -8.67
N ASP A 91 16.95 -2.27 -9.95
CA ASP A 91 17.97 -2.26 -11.00
C ASP A 91 18.15 -0.87 -11.62
N ARG A 92 17.71 0.16 -10.89
CA ARG A 92 17.80 1.53 -11.39
C ARG A 92 18.60 2.38 -10.43
N ASP A 93 19.92 2.28 -10.56
CA ASP A 93 20.82 3.00 -9.66
C ASP A 93 20.59 4.50 -9.70
N TYR A 94 20.14 5.03 -10.85
CA TYR A 94 19.84 6.46 -10.96
C TYR A 94 18.64 6.86 -10.10
N VAL A 95 17.69 5.94 -9.84
CA VAL A 95 16.59 6.22 -8.92
C VAL A 95 17.10 6.29 -7.49
N SER A 96 17.91 5.31 -7.09
CA SER A 96 18.51 5.31 -5.74
C SER A 96 19.32 6.58 -5.50
N ALA A 97 20.10 6.98 -6.49
CA ALA A 97 20.90 8.20 -6.40
C ALA A 97 20.01 9.43 -6.25
N ALA A 98 18.93 9.51 -7.03
CA ALA A 98 18.00 10.64 -6.95
C ALA A 98 17.32 10.70 -5.58
N LEU A 99 16.95 9.55 -5.03
CA LEU A 99 16.32 9.50 -3.72
C LEU A 99 17.28 9.96 -2.62
N ARG A 100 18.56 9.58 -2.71
CA ARG A 100 19.54 10.03 -1.74
C ARG A 100 19.75 11.54 -1.82
N THR A 101 19.82 12.09 -3.02
CA THR A 101 19.94 13.53 -3.21
C THR A 101 18.73 14.25 -2.64
N ALA A 102 17.53 13.75 -2.92
CA ALA A 102 16.30 14.34 -2.39
C ALA A 102 16.29 14.32 -0.87
N ARG A 103 16.71 13.20 -0.28
CA ARG A 103 16.81 13.06 1.17
C ARG A 103 17.79 14.09 1.74
N ASP A 104 18.97 14.18 1.15
CA ASP A 104 20.05 15.03 1.67
C ASP A 104 19.73 16.51 1.53
N LEU A 105 18.97 16.88 0.51
CA LEU A 105 18.55 18.25 0.29
C LEU A 105 17.15 18.55 0.79
N ASP A 106 16.55 17.58 1.48
CA ASP A 106 15.25 17.72 2.14
C ASP A 106 14.13 18.11 1.18
N ALA A 107 14.08 17.44 0.03
CA ALA A 107 13.00 17.66 -0.93
C ALA A 107 11.67 17.26 -0.28
N GLY A 108 10.67 18.09 -0.44
CA GLY A 108 9.36 17.88 0.15
C GLY A 108 8.30 17.52 -0.87
N GLU A 109 7.08 17.52 -0.39
CA GLU A 109 5.94 17.13 -1.20
C GLU A 109 5.80 17.97 -2.48
N ALA A 110 6.04 19.27 -2.38
CA ALA A 110 5.90 20.16 -3.53
C ALA A 110 6.86 19.78 -4.67
N GLU A 111 8.11 19.45 -4.33
CA GLU A 111 9.10 19.05 -5.34
C GLU A 111 8.67 17.74 -6.00
N TRP A 112 8.21 16.77 -5.23
CA TRP A 112 7.78 15.49 -5.77
C TRP A 112 6.53 15.63 -6.64
N GLN A 113 5.59 16.48 -6.23
CA GLN A 113 4.39 16.73 -7.02
C GLN A 113 4.72 17.38 -8.36
N ARG A 114 5.66 18.32 -8.36
CA ARG A 114 6.10 18.93 -9.62
C ARG A 114 6.72 17.91 -10.57
N PHE A 115 7.51 17.00 -10.01
CA PHE A 115 8.10 15.91 -10.80
C PHE A 115 7.01 15.05 -11.43
N VAL A 116 6.01 14.68 -10.65
CA VAL A 116 4.89 13.87 -11.15
C VAL A 116 4.15 14.60 -12.27
N GLU A 117 3.87 15.89 -12.08
CA GLU A 117 3.18 16.68 -13.08
C GLU A 117 3.99 16.77 -14.38
N GLU A 118 5.31 16.93 -14.28
CA GLU A 118 6.18 16.94 -15.45
C GLU A 118 6.08 15.63 -16.22
N LEU A 119 6.11 14.50 -15.51
CA LEU A 119 5.99 13.21 -16.15
C LEU A 119 4.64 13.04 -16.84
N LYS A 120 3.56 13.50 -16.21
CA LYS A 120 2.22 13.38 -16.78
C LYS A 120 2.08 14.16 -18.06
N LYS A 121 2.74 15.32 -18.16
CA LYS A 121 2.69 16.13 -19.36
C LYS A 121 3.31 15.42 -20.55
N ARG A 122 4.30 14.58 -20.33
CA ARG A 122 5.00 13.86 -21.40
C ARG A 122 4.15 12.78 -22.05
N LYS A 123 3.07 12.38 -21.41
CA LYS A 123 2.21 11.31 -21.92
C LYS A 123 1.28 11.76 -23.03
N ARG A 124 1.27 13.01 -23.34
CA ARG A 124 0.36 13.54 -24.34
C ARG A 124 0.93 13.50 -25.73
#